data_5cbf4372cfc58b037c89f1598509780c
#
_entry.id   5cbf4372cfc58b037c89f1598509780c
#
_cell.length_a   1.000
_cell.length_b   1.000
_cell.length_c   1.000
_cell.angle_alpha   90.00
_cell.angle_beta   90.00
_cell.angle_gamma   90.00
#
_symmetry.space_group_name_H-M   'P 1'
#
loop_
_entity.id
_entity.type
_entity.pdbx_description
1 polymer ?
#
loop_
_entity_poly.entity_id
_entity_poly.type
_entity_poly.pdbx_seq_one_letter_code
_entity_poly.pdbx_strand_id
1 'polypeptide(L)'
;MNGRKHLCIALFLSVIVAACTPVSKKALRAYAETKEDVSVVADTPTAQQDEPSGRDGDDTQADGEGGEGYELPAFRTSSDEIILKRKGYTASYNPTTKIPNWVAWHLTAEHVDGYAKRKGIPFHEDEDVPEPRVDTYDYMRSGYDRGHMCPAGDNKWDAEAMEQSFLMTNICPQDHVLNIGDWNNLEAQCRQWAEQYGSIYVVCGPVLYNKRHKTIGKNKVVVPEAFFKVILRMGRTPQAIGFIYRNNDKRHPWGDYVNSVDEVERITGFDFFASLPDSVERQVERQVNVDMWPIQALH
;
A
#
# COMPACT_ATOMS: atom_id res chain seq x y z
N MET A 1 -31.40 -57.93 -44.01
CA MET A 1 -32.14 -57.27 -42.97
C MET A 1 -31.24 -57.11 -41.77
N ASN A 2 -30.45 -56.04 -41.73
CA ASN A 2 -29.50 -55.76 -40.62
C ASN A 2 -29.60 -54.26 -40.28
N GLY A 3 -30.28 -53.98 -39.18
CA GLY A 3 -30.38 -52.67 -38.60
C GLY A 3 -29.10 -52.29 -37.83
N ARG A 4 -28.38 -51.31 -38.32
CA ARG A 4 -27.26 -50.67 -37.57
C ARG A 4 -27.80 -49.58 -36.66
N LYS A 5 -27.66 -49.81 -35.34
CA LYS A 5 -27.89 -48.77 -34.32
C LYS A 5 -26.68 -47.82 -34.29
N HIS A 6 -26.90 -46.58 -34.62
CA HIS A 6 -25.93 -45.51 -34.39
C HIS A 6 -25.97 -45.09 -32.91
N LEU A 7 -24.87 -45.30 -32.20
CA LEU A 7 -24.65 -44.85 -30.85
C LEU A 7 -24.07 -43.43 -30.91
N CYS A 8 -24.87 -42.40 -30.62
CA CYS A 8 -24.38 -41.02 -30.43
C CYS A 8 -23.69 -40.96 -29.09
N ILE A 9 -22.35 -40.85 -29.09
CA ILE A 9 -21.58 -40.51 -27.90
C ILE A 9 -21.59 -38.97 -27.81
N ALA A 10 -22.39 -38.48 -26.87
CA ALA A 10 -22.36 -37.07 -26.49
C ALA A 10 -21.10 -36.83 -25.63
N LEU A 11 -20.10 -36.17 -26.21
CA LEU A 11 -18.96 -35.69 -25.46
C LEU A 11 -19.42 -34.49 -24.61
N PHE A 12 -19.59 -34.70 -23.30
CA PHE A 12 -19.71 -33.61 -22.34
C PHE A 12 -18.33 -32.97 -22.19
N LEU A 13 -18.14 -31.85 -22.86
CA LEU A 13 -17.04 -30.94 -22.57
C LEU A 13 -17.33 -30.25 -21.22
N SER A 14 -16.80 -30.83 -20.14
CA SER A 14 -16.78 -30.12 -18.85
C SER A 14 -15.82 -28.97 -18.93
N VAL A 15 -16.36 -27.78 -19.20
CA VAL A 15 -15.63 -26.53 -19.03
C VAL A 15 -15.42 -26.35 -17.53
N ILE A 16 -14.21 -26.67 -17.05
CA ILE A 16 -13.78 -26.29 -15.72
C ILE A 16 -13.57 -24.78 -15.74
N VAL A 17 -14.61 -24.04 -15.39
CA VAL A 17 -14.48 -22.63 -15.01
C VAL A 17 -13.69 -22.63 -13.70
N ALA A 18 -12.38 -22.44 -13.79
CA ALA A 18 -11.56 -22.16 -12.62
C ALA A 18 -12.06 -20.82 -12.06
N ALA A 19 -12.95 -20.88 -11.08
CA ALA A 19 -13.38 -19.74 -10.31
C ALA A 19 -12.12 -19.11 -9.68
N CYS A 20 -11.69 -17.98 -10.22
CA CYS A 20 -10.63 -17.17 -9.63
C CYS A 20 -11.19 -16.53 -8.37
N THR A 21 -11.06 -17.22 -7.25
CA THR A 21 -11.31 -16.63 -5.94
C THR A 21 -10.34 -15.47 -5.73
N PRO A 22 -10.80 -14.31 -5.23
CA PRO A 22 -9.94 -13.25 -4.70
C PRO A 22 -8.92 -13.85 -3.72
N VAL A 23 -7.78 -13.17 -3.46
CA VAL A 23 -6.83 -13.64 -2.41
C VAL A 23 -7.69 -13.85 -1.20
N SER A 24 -7.99 -15.10 -0.91
CA SER A 24 -8.88 -15.35 0.19
C SER A 24 -8.17 -14.77 1.40
N LYS A 25 -8.89 -13.99 2.20
CA LYS A 25 -8.43 -13.59 3.55
C LYS A 25 -7.75 -14.76 4.27
N LYS A 26 -8.11 -15.97 3.94
CA LYS A 26 -7.53 -17.23 4.43
C LYS A 26 -6.08 -17.49 3.97
N ALA A 27 -5.68 -17.15 2.73
CA ALA A 27 -4.30 -17.33 2.26
C ALA A 27 -3.37 -16.27 2.85
N LEU A 28 -3.88 -15.03 2.99
CA LEU A 28 -3.17 -13.95 3.67
C LEU A 28 -3.10 -14.18 5.19
N ARG A 29 -4.14 -14.78 5.80
CA ARG A 29 -4.13 -15.25 7.19
C ARG A 29 -3.10 -16.33 7.44
N ALA A 30 -2.99 -17.33 6.58
CA ALA A 30 -1.97 -18.38 6.70
C ALA A 30 -0.54 -17.83 6.67
N TYR A 31 -0.29 -16.71 5.95
CA TYR A 31 1.00 -16.04 5.94
C TYR A 31 1.31 -15.29 7.26
N ALA A 32 0.31 -14.62 7.85
CA ALA A 32 0.47 -13.96 9.14
C ALA A 32 0.68 -14.97 10.27
N GLU A 33 -0.07 -16.07 10.29
CA GLU A 33 0.05 -17.18 11.25
C GLU A 33 1.46 -17.83 11.19
N THR A 34 2.08 -17.95 10.00
CA THR A 34 3.45 -18.48 9.87
C THR A 34 4.55 -17.52 10.37
N LYS A 35 4.26 -16.23 10.55
CA LYS A 35 5.19 -15.27 11.17
C LYS A 35 5.10 -15.25 12.70
N GLU A 36 3.93 -15.55 13.28
CA GLU A 36 3.74 -15.62 14.74
C GLU A 36 4.50 -16.79 15.38
N ASP A 37 4.70 -17.90 14.68
CA ASP A 37 5.44 -19.08 15.18
C ASP A 37 6.96 -18.86 15.36
N VAL A 38 7.50 -17.72 14.94
CA VAL A 38 8.96 -17.41 15.00
C VAL A 38 9.30 -16.44 16.16
N SER A 39 8.31 -15.87 16.85
CA SER A 39 8.53 -14.78 17.82
C SER A 39 8.33 -15.12 19.29
N VAL A 40 8.24 -16.39 19.68
CA VAL A 40 8.08 -16.77 21.10
C VAL A 40 9.40 -17.22 21.71
N VAL A 41 10.29 -16.29 22.01
CA VAL A 41 11.19 -16.32 23.19
C VAL A 41 11.68 -14.88 23.48
N ALA A 42 11.02 -14.16 24.36
CA ALA A 42 11.64 -13.08 25.13
C ALA A 42 10.83 -12.79 26.40
N ASP A 43 11.52 -12.85 27.50
CA ASP A 43 11.08 -12.74 28.89
C ASP A 43 10.37 -11.42 29.22
N THR A 44 9.33 -11.53 30.04
CA THR A 44 8.57 -10.42 30.64
C THR A 44 9.30 -9.85 31.87
N PRO A 45 9.48 -8.55 32.01
CA PRO A 45 9.61 -7.91 33.29
C PRO A 45 8.32 -7.21 33.69
N THR A 46 7.85 -7.54 34.88
CA THR A 46 6.77 -6.95 35.65
C THR A 46 6.99 -5.46 35.88
N ALA A 47 6.05 -4.60 35.52
CA ALA A 47 6.04 -3.20 35.89
C ALA A 47 4.84 -2.87 36.77
N GLN A 48 5.15 -2.20 37.88
CA GLN A 48 4.26 -1.73 38.93
C GLN A 48 3.33 -0.61 38.45
N GLN A 49 2.12 -0.64 39.00
CA GLN A 49 1.12 0.42 38.89
C GLN A 49 1.54 1.61 39.76
N ASP A 50 1.47 2.81 39.17
CA ASP A 50 1.32 4.07 39.90
C ASP A 50 0.29 4.92 39.15
N GLU A 51 -0.83 5.19 39.84
CA GLU A 51 -1.81 6.19 39.42
C GLU A 51 -1.33 7.60 39.80
N PRO A 52 -1.66 8.61 38.99
CA PRO A 52 -1.90 9.94 39.55
C PRO A 52 -3.25 10.54 39.16
N SER A 53 -3.86 11.00 40.21
CA SER A 53 -5.01 11.88 40.40
C SER A 53 -5.22 12.99 39.38
N GLY A 54 -6.52 13.29 39.17
CA GLY A 54 -7.09 14.21 38.19
C GLY A 54 -6.66 15.66 38.28
N ARG A 55 -6.88 16.33 37.19
CA ARG A 55 -7.19 17.77 37.08
C ARG A 55 -8.17 18.02 35.94
N ASP A 56 -9.28 18.63 36.33
CA ASP A 56 -10.26 19.24 35.45
C ASP A 56 -9.64 20.43 34.67
N GLY A 57 -10.10 20.66 33.49
CA GLY A 57 -10.08 21.98 32.89
C GLY A 57 -9.67 22.07 31.43
N ASP A 58 -10.64 22.49 30.70
CA ASP A 58 -10.63 23.32 29.53
C ASP A 58 -10.79 22.67 28.15
N ASP A 59 -12.07 22.60 27.76
CA ASP A 59 -12.52 22.43 26.37
C ASP A 59 -12.14 23.65 25.53
N THR A 60 -10.93 23.69 25.00
CA THR A 60 -10.58 24.58 23.90
C THR A 60 -10.56 23.81 22.61
N GLN A 61 -11.44 24.20 21.69
CA GLN A 61 -11.53 23.82 20.29
C GLN A 61 -10.15 23.58 19.66
N ALA A 62 -9.81 22.34 19.37
CA ALA A 62 -8.75 22.00 18.43
C ALA A 62 -9.39 21.93 17.02
N ASP A 63 -9.36 23.03 16.31
CA ASP A 63 -9.47 23.02 14.86
C ASP A 63 -8.29 22.19 14.35
N GLY A 64 -8.63 21.11 13.59
CA GLY A 64 -7.69 20.04 13.29
C GLY A 64 -6.49 20.44 12.44
N GLU A 65 -5.45 20.95 13.06
CA GLU A 65 -4.11 20.95 12.47
C GLU A 65 -3.62 19.51 12.50
N GLY A 66 -3.45 18.92 11.30
CA GLY A 66 -2.86 17.60 11.14
C GLY A 66 -1.46 17.59 11.78
N GLY A 67 -1.16 16.60 12.63
CA GLY A 67 0.16 16.44 13.22
C GLY A 67 1.19 16.01 12.18
N GLU A 68 2.44 16.42 12.35
CA GLU A 68 3.56 15.93 11.56
C GLU A 68 3.81 14.44 11.86
N GLY A 69 3.99 13.63 10.81
CA GLY A 69 4.46 12.26 10.92
C GLY A 69 3.38 11.20 11.14
N TYR A 70 2.09 11.56 11.07
CA TYR A 70 1.01 10.54 11.15
C TYR A 70 1.09 9.48 10.05
N GLU A 71 1.68 9.80 8.90
CA GLU A 71 1.90 8.87 7.81
C GLU A 71 3.02 7.86 8.06
N LEU A 72 3.92 8.11 9.01
CA LEU A 72 5.10 7.26 9.20
C LEU A 72 4.75 5.99 9.98
N PRO A 73 4.85 4.80 9.37
CA PRO A 73 4.59 3.55 10.07
C PRO A 73 5.76 3.17 10.98
N ALA A 74 5.46 2.49 12.09
CA ALA A 74 6.44 1.77 12.86
C ALA A 74 6.55 0.30 12.42
N PHE A 75 7.71 -0.31 12.64
CA PHE A 75 7.87 -1.75 12.44
C PHE A 75 7.61 -2.50 13.76
N ARG A 76 6.80 -3.54 13.69
CA ARG A 76 6.70 -4.51 14.79
C ARG A 76 7.87 -5.53 14.77
N THR A 77 8.54 -5.67 13.62
CA THR A 77 9.71 -6.54 13.44
C THR A 77 10.79 -5.79 12.67
N SER A 78 12.07 -6.01 13.00
CA SER A 78 13.18 -5.39 12.26
C SER A 78 13.23 -5.90 10.81
N SER A 79 13.42 -4.99 9.87
CA SER A 79 13.72 -5.30 8.47
C SER A 79 14.94 -4.51 8.01
N ASP A 80 15.59 -4.97 6.94
CA ASP A 80 16.62 -4.16 6.28
C ASP A 80 15.94 -2.91 5.70
N GLU A 81 16.41 -1.72 6.11
CA GLU A 81 15.84 -0.47 5.61
C GLU A 81 16.85 0.67 5.53
N ILE A 82 16.60 1.53 4.55
CA ILE A 82 17.24 2.84 4.42
C ILE A 82 16.09 3.86 4.33
N ILE A 83 16.00 4.75 5.30
CA ILE A 83 14.97 5.80 5.31
C ILE A 83 15.41 6.93 4.38
N LEU A 84 14.62 7.17 3.34
CA LEU A 84 14.83 8.18 2.32
C LEU A 84 13.77 9.27 2.47
N LYS A 85 14.18 10.41 3.00
CA LYS A 85 13.30 11.58 3.10
C LYS A 85 13.38 12.38 1.80
N ARG A 86 12.26 12.46 1.09
CA ARG A 86 12.09 13.23 -0.15
C ARG A 86 11.16 14.42 0.11
N LYS A 87 11.14 15.34 -0.80
CA LYS A 87 10.34 16.56 -0.64
C LYS A 87 8.84 16.25 -0.58
N GLY A 88 8.35 15.29 -1.37
CA GLY A 88 6.94 14.91 -1.46
C GLY A 88 6.58 13.63 -0.71
N TYR A 89 7.54 12.87 -0.17
CA TYR A 89 7.29 11.61 0.52
C TYR A 89 8.48 11.15 1.37
N THR A 90 8.26 10.20 2.24
CA THR A 90 9.30 9.40 2.91
C THR A 90 9.18 7.96 2.46
N ALA A 91 10.31 7.29 2.16
CA ALA A 91 10.35 5.88 1.81
C ALA A 91 11.27 5.10 2.75
N SER A 92 10.86 3.89 3.12
CA SER A 92 11.75 2.87 3.67
C SER A 92 12.17 1.96 2.53
N TYR A 93 13.40 2.11 2.05
CA TYR A 93 13.94 1.29 0.97
C TYR A 93 14.66 0.05 1.51
N ASN A 94 14.43 -1.09 0.87
CA ASN A 94 15.08 -2.34 1.23
C ASN A 94 16.18 -2.69 0.21
N PRO A 95 17.49 -2.63 0.59
CA PRO A 95 18.60 -2.88 -0.31
C PRO A 95 18.72 -4.36 -0.74
N THR A 96 18.09 -5.29 0.00
CA THR A 96 18.07 -6.73 -0.32
C THR A 96 17.05 -7.06 -1.39
N THR A 97 15.81 -6.57 -1.26
CA THR A 97 14.72 -6.79 -2.22
C THR A 97 14.75 -5.82 -3.39
N LYS A 98 15.47 -4.70 -3.25
CA LYS A 98 15.59 -3.64 -4.27
C LYS A 98 14.28 -2.90 -4.56
N ILE A 99 13.37 -2.88 -3.60
CA ILE A 99 12.09 -2.16 -3.64
C ILE A 99 11.84 -1.50 -2.29
N PRO A 100 10.96 -0.49 -2.18
CA PRO A 100 10.61 0.06 -0.87
C PRO A 100 9.86 -0.98 -0.01
N ASN A 101 10.04 -0.93 1.31
CA ASN A 101 9.18 -1.63 2.25
C ASN A 101 7.82 -0.91 2.33
N TRP A 102 7.88 0.42 2.40
CA TRP A 102 6.74 1.33 2.35
C TRP A 102 7.16 2.70 1.81
N VAL A 103 6.18 3.46 1.32
CA VAL A 103 6.29 4.88 0.96
C VAL A 103 5.10 5.61 1.57
N ALA A 104 5.36 6.74 2.23
CA ALA A 104 4.39 7.46 3.03
C ALA A 104 4.43 8.97 2.75
N TRP A 105 3.25 9.61 2.70
CA TRP A 105 3.13 11.06 2.48
C TRP A 105 1.84 11.63 3.04
N HIS A 106 1.90 12.91 3.37
CA HIS A 106 0.74 13.73 3.68
C HIS A 106 0.27 14.39 2.37
N LEU A 107 -0.87 13.98 1.85
CA LEU A 107 -1.47 14.51 0.63
C LEU A 107 -2.48 15.61 0.97
N THR A 108 -2.19 16.84 0.60
CA THR A 108 -3.11 17.96 0.75
C THR A 108 -3.80 18.31 -0.56
N ALA A 109 -4.90 19.07 -0.50
CA ALA A 109 -5.58 19.59 -1.68
C ALA A 109 -4.65 20.44 -2.55
N GLU A 110 -3.69 21.16 -1.95
CA GLU A 110 -2.69 21.97 -2.66
C GLU A 110 -1.68 21.14 -3.44
N HIS A 111 -1.37 19.93 -2.97
CA HIS A 111 -0.39 19.05 -3.61
C HIS A 111 -0.88 18.50 -4.96
N VAL A 112 -2.19 18.42 -5.16
CA VAL A 112 -2.79 17.87 -6.39
C VAL A 112 -3.05 18.92 -7.45
N ASP A 113 -3.01 20.20 -7.08
CA ASP A 113 -3.10 21.32 -8.00
C ASP A 113 -1.77 22.07 -8.06
N GLY A 114 -1.17 22.16 -9.26
CA GLY A 114 0.12 22.80 -9.37
C GLY A 114 0.68 22.78 -10.80
N TYR A 115 1.86 23.40 -10.94
CA TYR A 115 2.50 23.67 -12.22
C TYR A 115 3.46 22.58 -12.70
N ALA A 116 3.95 21.73 -11.80
CA ALA A 116 4.95 20.72 -12.13
C ALA A 116 4.37 19.64 -13.03
N LYS A 117 5.07 19.31 -14.11
CA LYS A 117 4.60 18.38 -15.13
C LYS A 117 5.55 17.19 -15.24
N ARG A 118 5.00 15.98 -15.25
CA ARG A 118 5.76 14.74 -15.44
C ARG A 118 6.42 14.59 -16.81
N LYS A 119 5.98 15.39 -17.81
CA LYS A 119 6.46 15.25 -19.19
C LYS A 119 7.96 15.56 -19.29
N GLY A 120 8.73 14.60 -19.78
CA GLY A 120 10.17 14.73 -20.00
C GLY A 120 11.04 14.32 -18.81
N ILE A 121 10.45 13.92 -17.69
CA ILE A 121 11.20 13.37 -16.54
C ILE A 121 11.38 11.87 -16.74
N PRO A 122 12.62 11.37 -16.88
CA PRO A 122 12.88 9.94 -16.97
C PRO A 122 12.85 9.30 -15.59
N PHE A 123 12.59 8.01 -15.52
CA PHE A 123 12.94 7.23 -14.33
C PHE A 123 14.47 7.14 -14.21
N HIS A 124 15.01 7.27 -13.02
CA HIS A 124 16.45 7.26 -12.79
C HIS A 124 16.84 6.59 -11.46
N GLU A 125 18.11 6.19 -11.39
CA GLU A 125 18.68 5.61 -10.19
C GLU A 125 18.63 6.61 -9.04
N ASP A 126 18.60 6.07 -7.82
CA ASP A 126 18.70 6.86 -6.60
C ASP A 126 20.13 6.74 -6.04
N GLU A 127 20.86 7.84 -6.03
CA GLU A 127 22.25 7.86 -5.60
C GLU A 127 22.42 7.73 -4.07
N ASP A 128 21.36 7.91 -3.31
CA ASP A 128 21.36 7.79 -1.85
C ASP A 128 21.30 6.34 -1.35
N VAL A 129 21.25 5.36 -2.27
CA VAL A 129 21.27 3.94 -1.90
C VAL A 129 22.54 3.24 -2.44
N PRO A 130 23.02 2.17 -1.75
CA PRO A 130 24.25 1.50 -2.15
C PRO A 130 24.11 0.74 -3.46
N GLU A 131 25.24 0.59 -4.15
CA GLU A 131 25.35 -0.27 -5.33
C GLU A 131 25.16 -1.78 -4.99
N PRO A 132 24.63 -2.59 -5.91
CA PRO A 132 24.13 -2.21 -7.22
C PRO A 132 22.73 -1.58 -7.10
N ARG A 133 22.53 -0.43 -7.75
CA ARG A 133 21.27 0.31 -7.78
C ARG A 133 20.32 -0.23 -8.83
N VAL A 134 19.05 0.00 -8.63
CA VAL A 134 18.00 -0.32 -9.62
C VAL A 134 17.99 0.76 -10.68
N ASP A 135 18.00 0.34 -11.94
CA ASP A 135 17.87 1.22 -13.08
C ASP A 135 16.69 0.83 -14.00
N THR A 136 16.43 1.64 -15.03
CA THR A 136 15.33 1.39 -15.96
C THR A 136 15.53 0.14 -16.83
N TYR A 137 16.79 -0.32 -16.99
CA TYR A 137 17.10 -1.53 -17.77
C TYR A 137 16.67 -2.80 -17.04
N ASP A 138 16.57 -2.78 -15.71
CA ASP A 138 16.04 -3.92 -14.94
C ASP A 138 14.58 -4.24 -15.30
N TYR A 139 13.82 -3.23 -15.73
CA TYR A 139 12.42 -3.38 -16.14
C TYR A 139 12.24 -3.69 -17.63
N MET A 140 13.30 -3.52 -18.43
CA MET A 140 13.21 -3.71 -19.87
C MET A 140 12.87 -5.17 -20.20
N ARG A 141 11.77 -5.37 -20.96
CA ARG A 141 11.26 -6.70 -21.34
C ARG A 141 10.98 -7.64 -20.18
N SER A 142 10.78 -7.11 -18.98
CA SER A 142 10.48 -7.90 -17.78
C SER A 142 9.05 -8.42 -17.76
N GLY A 143 8.14 -7.77 -18.49
CA GLY A 143 6.69 -7.99 -18.42
C GLY A 143 6.00 -7.22 -17.30
N TYR A 144 6.74 -6.33 -16.60
CA TYR A 144 6.21 -5.46 -15.56
C TYR A 144 6.43 -3.99 -15.87
N ASP A 145 5.49 -3.16 -15.44
CA ASP A 145 5.60 -1.72 -15.45
C ASP A 145 6.48 -1.22 -14.29
N ARG A 146 6.96 0.01 -14.42
CA ARG A 146 7.51 0.80 -13.32
C ARG A 146 6.37 1.45 -12.57
N GLY A 147 5.80 0.72 -11.59
CA GLY A 147 4.68 1.18 -10.78
C GLY A 147 5.15 2.11 -9.67
N HIS A 148 4.61 3.33 -9.64
CA HIS A 148 4.88 4.27 -8.55
C HIS A 148 4.21 3.83 -7.24
N MET A 149 4.90 4.09 -6.13
CA MET A 149 4.26 4.05 -4.81
C MET A 149 3.68 5.42 -4.47
N CYS A 150 4.50 6.47 -4.33
CA CYS A 150 4.00 7.85 -4.32
C CYS A 150 3.88 8.37 -5.76
N PRO A 151 2.65 8.65 -6.26
CA PRO A 151 2.46 8.95 -7.67
C PRO A 151 2.89 10.38 -8.02
N ALA A 152 3.35 10.56 -9.26
CA ALA A 152 3.67 11.89 -9.80
C ALA A 152 2.48 12.87 -9.73
N GLY A 153 1.24 12.33 -9.79
CA GLY A 153 0.01 13.14 -9.69
C GLY A 153 -0.18 13.87 -8.36
N ASP A 154 0.45 13.36 -7.28
CA ASP A 154 0.40 13.90 -5.93
C ASP A 154 1.52 14.92 -5.66
N ASN A 155 2.39 15.17 -6.65
CA ASN A 155 3.58 16.02 -6.54
C ASN A 155 3.57 17.20 -7.54
N LYS A 156 2.39 17.66 -7.96
CA LYS A 156 2.27 18.74 -8.93
C LYS A 156 2.65 20.14 -8.38
N TRP A 157 2.66 20.28 -7.08
CA TRP A 157 2.92 21.53 -6.37
C TRP A 157 4.37 21.97 -6.43
N ASP A 158 5.31 21.05 -6.68
CA ASP A 158 6.73 21.35 -6.65
C ASP A 158 7.51 20.53 -7.71
N ALA A 159 8.45 21.16 -8.39
CA ALA A 159 9.21 20.54 -9.47
C ALA A 159 10.20 19.46 -8.98
N GLU A 160 10.80 19.67 -7.80
CA GLU A 160 11.71 18.71 -7.17
C GLU A 160 10.92 17.49 -6.63
N ALA A 161 9.79 17.73 -5.94
CA ALA A 161 8.90 16.66 -5.49
C ALA A 161 8.42 15.81 -6.68
N MET A 162 8.06 16.46 -7.79
CA MET A 162 7.69 15.79 -9.04
C MET A 162 8.84 14.93 -9.57
N GLU A 163 10.04 15.47 -9.65
CA GLU A 163 11.24 14.78 -10.16
C GLU A 163 11.59 13.58 -9.28
N GLN A 164 11.63 13.77 -7.94
CA GLN A 164 11.94 12.72 -6.98
C GLN A 164 10.93 11.56 -7.01
N SER A 165 9.70 11.77 -7.48
CA SER A 165 8.73 10.68 -7.63
C SER A 165 9.18 9.64 -8.66
N PHE A 166 10.11 9.96 -9.58
CA PHE A 166 10.66 9.07 -10.60
C PHE A 166 11.94 8.33 -10.18
N LEU A 167 12.42 8.53 -8.95
CA LEU A 167 13.51 7.75 -8.37
C LEU A 167 13.12 6.27 -8.28
N MET A 168 14.04 5.36 -8.72
CA MET A 168 13.75 3.93 -8.74
C MET A 168 13.50 3.33 -7.34
N THR A 169 13.86 4.04 -6.28
CA THR A 169 13.51 3.67 -4.88
C THR A 169 12.05 3.89 -4.51
N ASN A 170 11.29 4.61 -5.32
CA ASN A 170 9.84 4.79 -5.22
C ASN A 170 9.05 3.83 -6.12
N ILE A 171 9.73 2.90 -6.81
CA ILE A 171 9.16 2.11 -7.91
C ILE A 171 9.18 0.61 -7.58
N CYS A 172 8.06 -0.07 -7.88
CA CYS A 172 7.97 -1.52 -7.79
C CYS A 172 7.61 -2.13 -9.16
N PRO A 173 8.06 -3.38 -9.45
CA PRO A 173 7.55 -4.15 -10.59
C PRO A 173 6.05 -4.42 -10.42
N GLN A 174 5.23 -3.79 -11.25
CA GLN A 174 3.77 -3.83 -11.15
C GLN A 174 3.15 -4.38 -12.44
N ASP A 175 2.15 -5.24 -12.31
CA ASP A 175 1.38 -5.72 -13.45
C ASP A 175 0.75 -4.54 -14.20
N HIS A 176 0.78 -4.59 -15.54
CA HIS A 176 0.31 -3.48 -16.38
C HIS A 176 -1.18 -3.16 -16.15
N VAL A 177 -2.04 -4.19 -16.06
CA VAL A 177 -3.48 -3.98 -15.89
C VAL A 177 -3.81 -3.40 -14.52
N LEU A 178 -3.08 -3.82 -13.48
CA LEU A 178 -3.20 -3.22 -12.15
C LEU A 178 -2.72 -1.77 -12.17
N ASN A 179 -1.51 -1.51 -12.71
CA ASN A 179 -0.88 -0.19 -12.70
C ASN A 179 -1.74 0.89 -13.37
N ILE A 180 -2.23 0.62 -14.59
CA ILE A 180 -3.06 1.59 -15.34
C ILE A 180 -4.55 1.54 -14.96
N GLY A 181 -4.97 0.54 -14.20
CA GLY A 181 -6.35 0.26 -13.80
C GLY A 181 -6.63 0.60 -12.35
N ASP A 182 -6.88 -0.43 -11.55
CA ASP A 182 -7.41 -0.28 -10.19
C ASP A 182 -6.47 0.47 -9.25
N TRP A 183 -5.14 0.35 -9.42
CA TRP A 183 -4.16 1.13 -8.65
C TRP A 183 -4.24 2.61 -9.02
N ASN A 184 -4.22 2.95 -10.31
CA ASN A 184 -4.37 4.34 -10.77
C ASN A 184 -5.73 4.94 -10.38
N ASN A 185 -6.80 4.14 -10.39
CA ASN A 185 -8.12 4.57 -9.95
C ASN A 185 -8.12 4.94 -8.46
N LEU A 186 -7.46 4.12 -7.61
CA LEU A 186 -7.32 4.44 -6.19
C LEU A 186 -6.47 5.70 -5.97
N GLU A 187 -5.40 5.90 -6.72
CA GLU A 187 -4.61 7.13 -6.67
C GLU A 187 -5.45 8.37 -7.02
N ALA A 188 -6.25 8.28 -8.09
CA ALA A 188 -7.17 9.37 -8.46
C ALA A 188 -8.20 9.63 -7.35
N GLN A 189 -8.73 8.57 -6.72
CA GLN A 189 -9.66 8.68 -5.62
C GLN A 189 -9.02 9.29 -4.35
N CYS A 190 -7.76 8.96 -4.05
CA CYS A 190 -7.00 9.60 -2.96
C CYS A 190 -6.91 11.12 -3.15
N ARG A 191 -6.62 11.57 -4.37
CA ARG A 191 -6.60 13.01 -4.67
C ARG A 191 -7.96 13.68 -4.45
N GLN A 192 -9.05 13.03 -4.89
CA GLN A 192 -10.41 13.54 -4.64
C GLN A 192 -10.73 13.61 -3.13
N TRP A 193 -10.30 12.63 -2.35
CA TRP A 193 -10.46 12.68 -0.89
C TRP A 193 -9.62 13.79 -0.26
N ALA A 194 -8.38 14.02 -0.73
CA ALA A 194 -7.57 15.14 -0.28
C ALA A 194 -8.24 16.49 -0.58
N GLU A 195 -8.80 16.67 -1.78
CA GLU A 195 -9.57 17.87 -2.14
C GLU A 195 -10.83 18.01 -1.28
N GLN A 196 -11.56 16.92 -1.04
CA GLN A 196 -12.82 16.93 -0.28
C GLN A 196 -12.61 17.21 1.22
N TYR A 197 -11.55 16.65 1.81
CA TYR A 197 -11.29 16.71 3.25
C TYR A 197 -10.18 17.68 3.62
N GLY A 198 -9.58 18.37 2.64
CA GLY A 198 -8.42 19.25 2.82
C GLY A 198 -7.10 18.52 2.80
N SER A 199 -7.01 17.36 3.47
CA SER A 199 -5.83 16.48 3.42
C SER A 199 -6.14 15.04 3.84
N ILE A 200 -5.24 14.12 3.46
CA ILE A 200 -5.19 12.73 3.91
C ILE A 200 -3.73 12.30 4.12
N TYR A 201 -3.51 11.32 4.99
CA TYR A 201 -2.23 10.65 5.16
C TYR A 201 -2.26 9.31 4.45
N VAL A 202 -1.26 9.01 3.64
CA VAL A 202 -1.22 7.82 2.79
C VAL A 202 0.06 7.05 3.05
N VAL A 203 -0.07 5.74 3.24
CA VAL A 203 1.05 4.80 3.24
C VAL A 203 0.76 3.68 2.27
N CYS A 204 1.71 3.33 1.42
CA CYS A 204 1.56 2.17 0.55
C CYS A 204 2.89 1.42 0.38
N GLY A 205 2.80 0.21 -0.10
CA GLY A 205 3.98 -0.59 -0.34
C GLY A 205 3.67 -1.99 -0.86
N PRO A 206 4.72 -2.77 -1.13
CA PRO A 206 4.61 -4.15 -1.57
C PRO A 206 4.22 -5.10 -0.42
N VAL A 207 3.54 -6.18 -0.76
CA VAL A 207 3.29 -7.32 0.13
C VAL A 207 4.02 -8.53 -0.44
N LEU A 208 4.92 -9.11 0.36
CA LEU A 208 5.73 -10.28 0.02
C LEU A 208 5.28 -11.46 0.89
N TYR A 209 4.50 -12.39 0.33
CA TYR A 209 3.94 -13.51 1.09
C TYR A 209 4.40 -14.90 0.59
N ASN A 210 5.16 -14.97 -0.50
CA ASN A 210 5.72 -16.23 -0.96
C ASN A 210 7.08 -16.49 -0.30
N LYS A 211 7.44 -17.76 -0.10
CA LYS A 211 8.79 -18.14 0.38
C LYS A 211 9.91 -17.84 -0.63
N ARG A 212 9.56 -17.74 -1.91
CA ARG A 212 10.47 -17.39 -3.02
C ARG A 212 9.77 -16.40 -3.92
N HIS A 213 10.42 -15.29 -4.18
CA HIS A 213 9.89 -14.23 -5.02
C HIS A 213 10.48 -14.31 -6.42
N LYS A 214 9.67 -13.97 -7.43
CA LYS A 214 10.16 -13.67 -8.76
C LYS A 214 11.04 -12.43 -8.71
N THR A 215 12.07 -12.38 -9.54
CA THR A 215 12.92 -11.20 -9.68
C THR A 215 13.05 -10.81 -11.14
N ILE A 216 13.30 -9.52 -11.41
CA ILE A 216 13.56 -8.98 -12.73
C ILE A 216 14.93 -8.32 -12.81
N GLY A 217 15.42 -8.16 -14.03
CA GLY A 217 16.66 -7.45 -14.34
C GLY A 217 17.94 -8.11 -13.81
N LYS A 218 19.06 -7.47 -14.12
CA LYS A 218 20.38 -7.90 -13.66
C LYS A 218 20.56 -7.72 -12.14
N ASN A 219 19.90 -6.69 -11.58
CA ASN A 219 20.00 -6.33 -10.17
C ASN A 219 19.05 -7.14 -9.28
N LYS A 220 18.27 -8.10 -9.85
CA LYS A 220 17.38 -9.00 -9.10
C LYS A 220 16.31 -8.28 -8.29
N VAL A 221 15.69 -7.26 -8.89
CA VAL A 221 14.59 -6.52 -8.28
C VAL A 221 13.43 -7.47 -8.00
N VAL A 222 12.98 -7.55 -6.76
CA VAL A 222 11.89 -8.46 -6.34
C VAL A 222 10.57 -8.00 -6.90
N VAL A 223 9.78 -8.94 -7.43
CA VAL A 223 8.41 -8.71 -7.89
C VAL A 223 7.45 -9.01 -6.74
N PRO A 224 6.72 -8.03 -6.22
CA PRO A 224 5.74 -8.25 -5.17
C PRO A 224 4.58 -9.12 -5.62
N GLU A 225 4.00 -9.89 -4.71
CA GLU A 225 2.79 -10.66 -4.96
C GLU A 225 1.52 -9.81 -4.84
N ALA A 226 1.58 -8.76 -4.03
CA ALA A 226 0.47 -7.81 -3.84
C ALA A 226 1.01 -6.44 -3.41
N PHE A 227 0.10 -5.47 -3.31
CA PHE A 227 0.37 -4.14 -2.79
C PHE A 227 -0.68 -3.78 -1.75
N PHE A 228 -0.26 -3.03 -0.73
CA PHE A 228 -1.18 -2.41 0.21
C PHE A 228 -1.22 -0.89 0.02
N LYS A 229 -2.32 -0.28 0.43
CA LYS A 229 -2.43 1.16 0.65
C LYS A 229 -3.34 1.39 1.85
N VAL A 230 -2.88 2.15 2.84
CA VAL A 230 -3.67 2.60 3.98
C VAL A 230 -3.78 4.11 3.95
N ILE A 231 -4.95 4.62 4.32
CA ILE A 231 -5.29 6.03 4.21
C ILE A 231 -5.97 6.45 5.49
N LEU A 232 -5.49 7.54 6.09
CA LEU A 232 -6.09 8.20 7.24
C LEU A 232 -6.55 9.59 6.83
N ARG A 233 -7.75 9.97 7.23
CA ARG A 233 -8.18 11.36 7.27
C ARG A 233 -8.45 11.81 8.71
N MET A 234 -7.99 12.98 9.03
CA MET A 234 -8.27 13.61 10.32
C MET A 234 -9.56 14.45 10.24
N GLY A 235 -9.90 15.19 11.27
CA GLY A 235 -11.11 16.00 11.41
C GLY A 235 -11.87 15.64 12.67
N ARG A 236 -13.10 16.12 12.84
CA ARG A 236 -13.92 15.85 14.06
C ARG A 236 -14.13 14.37 14.34
N THR A 237 -14.15 13.54 13.31
CA THR A 237 -14.26 12.09 13.41
C THR A 237 -13.19 11.47 12.49
N PRO A 238 -11.99 11.20 13.02
CA PRO A 238 -10.93 10.53 12.27
C PRO A 238 -11.41 9.19 11.71
N GLN A 239 -10.97 8.85 10.50
CA GLN A 239 -11.32 7.62 9.79
C GLN A 239 -10.11 7.08 9.04
N ALA A 240 -9.95 5.76 9.04
CA ALA A 240 -8.95 5.12 8.20
C ALA A 240 -9.56 3.99 7.35
N ILE A 241 -8.88 3.67 6.25
CA ILE A 241 -9.27 2.61 5.33
C ILE A 241 -8.02 1.97 4.76
N GLY A 242 -8.04 0.64 4.64
CA GLY A 242 -6.97 -0.14 4.02
C GLY A 242 -7.42 -0.81 2.73
N PHE A 243 -6.45 -1.06 1.85
CA PHE A 243 -6.64 -1.76 0.58
C PHE A 243 -5.53 -2.77 0.36
N ILE A 244 -5.87 -3.92 -0.23
CA ILE A 244 -4.91 -4.92 -0.70
C ILE A 244 -5.25 -5.28 -2.14
N TYR A 245 -4.29 -5.09 -3.05
CA TYR A 245 -4.39 -5.43 -4.46
C TYR A 245 -3.39 -6.52 -4.81
N ARG A 246 -3.83 -7.59 -5.49
CA ARG A 246 -2.90 -8.55 -6.09
C ARG A 246 -2.12 -7.92 -7.24
N ASN A 247 -0.86 -8.27 -7.37
CA ASN A 247 -0.03 -7.87 -8.50
C ASN A 247 -0.29 -8.77 -9.71
N ASN A 248 -1.48 -8.65 -10.31
CA ASN A 248 -1.91 -9.41 -11.48
C ASN A 248 -2.92 -8.63 -12.33
N ASP A 249 -3.29 -9.20 -13.48
CA ASP A 249 -4.16 -8.63 -14.51
C ASP A 249 -5.67 -8.72 -14.21
N LYS A 250 -6.07 -9.02 -12.98
CA LYS A 250 -7.47 -9.20 -12.61
C LYS A 250 -8.03 -7.98 -11.91
N ARG A 251 -9.13 -7.49 -12.42
CA ARG A 251 -9.93 -6.42 -11.82
C ARG A 251 -11.07 -7.00 -11.02
N HIS A 252 -11.35 -6.36 -9.90
CA HIS A 252 -12.46 -6.72 -9.01
C HIS A 252 -13.26 -5.47 -8.63
N PRO A 253 -14.52 -5.63 -8.17
CA PRO A 253 -15.25 -4.54 -7.57
C PRO A 253 -14.43 -3.91 -6.42
N TRP A 254 -14.52 -2.61 -6.29
CA TRP A 254 -13.75 -1.82 -5.31
C TRP A 254 -13.84 -2.36 -3.88
N GLY A 255 -15.05 -2.76 -3.46
CA GLY A 255 -15.28 -3.32 -2.12
C GLY A 255 -14.48 -4.60 -1.81
N ASP A 256 -14.05 -5.35 -2.83
CA ASP A 256 -13.26 -6.57 -2.63
C ASP A 256 -11.83 -6.28 -2.16
N TYR A 257 -11.36 -5.06 -2.37
CA TYR A 257 -10.01 -4.61 -1.97
C TYR A 257 -9.98 -3.99 -0.58
N VAL A 258 -11.15 -3.60 -0.03
CA VAL A 258 -11.27 -2.90 1.25
C VAL A 258 -10.95 -3.80 2.41
N ASN A 259 -10.13 -3.29 3.33
CA ASN A 259 -9.74 -3.92 4.58
C ASN A 259 -9.74 -2.88 5.72
N SER A 260 -9.80 -3.34 6.97
CA SER A 260 -9.43 -2.49 8.10
C SER A 260 -7.91 -2.29 8.13
N VAL A 261 -7.44 -1.25 8.81
CA VAL A 261 -6.00 -1.03 8.99
C VAL A 261 -5.40 -2.17 9.79
N ASP A 262 -6.03 -2.61 10.89
CA ASP A 262 -5.63 -3.80 11.68
C ASP A 262 -5.38 -5.04 10.79
N GLU A 263 -6.22 -5.27 9.75
CA GLU A 263 -6.02 -6.41 8.86
C GLU A 263 -4.81 -6.20 7.94
N VAL A 264 -4.55 -4.97 7.47
CA VAL A 264 -3.35 -4.66 6.68
C VAL A 264 -2.10 -4.80 7.54
N GLU A 265 -2.13 -4.34 8.79
CA GLU A 265 -1.04 -4.48 9.77
C GLU A 265 -0.71 -5.94 10.04
N ARG A 266 -1.74 -6.75 10.29
CA ARG A 266 -1.57 -8.18 10.50
C ARG A 266 -0.93 -8.89 9.30
N ILE A 267 -1.16 -8.38 8.07
CA ILE A 267 -0.61 -8.93 6.83
C ILE A 267 0.83 -8.45 6.62
N THR A 268 1.11 -7.18 6.89
CA THR A 268 2.38 -6.53 6.55
C THR A 268 3.41 -6.56 7.68
N GLY A 269 2.95 -6.62 8.94
CA GLY A 269 3.77 -6.50 10.12
C GLY A 269 4.19 -5.07 10.45
N PHE A 270 3.61 -4.06 9.77
CA PHE A 270 3.73 -2.66 10.12
C PHE A 270 2.74 -2.29 11.22
N ASP A 271 2.98 -1.14 11.83
CA ASP A 271 2.14 -0.44 12.79
C ASP A 271 1.87 0.93 12.17
N PHE A 272 0.69 1.11 11.58
CA PHE A 272 0.35 2.33 10.86
C PHE A 272 -0.20 3.37 11.82
N PHE A 273 0.08 4.63 11.52
CA PHE A 273 -0.42 5.77 12.28
C PHE A 273 -0.02 5.77 13.77
N ALA A 274 1.07 5.07 14.11
CA ALA A 274 1.59 4.86 15.47
C ALA A 274 1.89 6.16 16.27
N SER A 275 1.90 7.31 15.63
CA SER A 275 2.03 8.62 16.28
C SER A 275 0.69 9.24 16.70
N LEU A 276 -0.45 8.59 16.38
CA LEU A 276 -1.74 8.99 16.92
C LEU A 276 -1.85 8.66 18.41
N PRO A 277 -2.68 9.40 19.17
CA PRO A 277 -3.06 8.95 20.51
C PRO A 277 -3.71 7.56 20.43
N ASP A 278 -3.28 6.62 21.28
CA ASP A 278 -3.73 5.22 21.30
C ASP A 278 -5.25 5.02 21.19
N SER A 279 -6.07 5.91 21.77
CA SER A 279 -7.52 5.80 21.69
C SER A 279 -8.06 6.11 20.30
N VAL A 280 -7.43 7.04 19.58
CA VAL A 280 -7.78 7.43 18.21
C VAL A 280 -7.29 6.35 17.25
N GLU A 281 -6.04 5.92 17.40
CA GLU A 281 -5.40 4.86 16.63
C GLU A 281 -6.28 3.59 16.63
N ARG A 282 -6.55 3.02 17.80
CA ARG A 282 -7.43 1.84 17.96
C ARG A 282 -8.83 2.02 17.36
N GLN A 283 -9.37 3.25 17.38
CA GLN A 283 -10.68 3.53 16.81
C GLN A 283 -10.65 3.47 15.28
N VAL A 284 -9.64 4.09 14.64
CA VAL A 284 -9.59 4.23 13.18
C VAL A 284 -9.12 2.94 12.49
N GLU A 285 -8.32 2.11 13.18
CA GLU A 285 -7.73 0.90 12.62
C GLU A 285 -8.66 -0.30 12.63
N ARG A 286 -9.47 -0.41 13.68
CA ARG A 286 -10.27 -1.60 13.96
C ARG A 286 -11.38 -1.86 12.94
N GLN A 287 -12.01 -0.82 12.44
CA GLN A 287 -13.20 -0.93 11.57
C GLN A 287 -13.18 0.14 10.48
N VAL A 288 -13.61 -0.26 9.29
CA VAL A 288 -13.85 0.65 8.18
C VAL A 288 -15.33 0.98 8.10
N ASN A 289 -15.65 2.27 8.13
CA ASN A 289 -16.96 2.77 7.72
C ASN A 289 -16.88 3.25 6.26
N VAL A 290 -17.26 2.38 5.32
CA VAL A 290 -17.17 2.66 3.87
C VAL A 290 -18.02 3.86 3.43
N ASP A 291 -19.11 4.17 4.15
CA ASP A 291 -19.97 5.32 3.84
C ASP A 291 -19.25 6.67 4.06
N MET A 292 -18.19 6.65 4.88
CA MET A 292 -17.33 7.82 5.12
C MET A 292 -16.24 8.01 4.06
N TRP A 293 -16.18 7.12 3.07
CA TRP A 293 -15.23 7.14 1.96
C TRP A 293 -15.97 7.11 0.61
N PRO A 294 -16.66 8.20 0.25
CA PRO A 294 -17.44 8.25 -0.98
C PRO A 294 -16.51 8.05 -2.19
N ILE A 295 -16.92 7.13 -3.06
CA ILE A 295 -16.24 6.88 -4.33
C ILE A 295 -16.97 7.69 -5.39
N GLN A 296 -16.24 8.56 -6.05
CA GLN A 296 -16.74 9.18 -7.25
C GLN A 296 -16.52 8.22 -8.41
N ALA A 297 -17.55 7.95 -9.20
CA ALA A 297 -17.41 7.14 -10.40
C ALA A 297 -16.36 7.80 -11.30
N LEU A 298 -15.21 7.15 -11.43
CA LEU A 298 -14.18 7.56 -12.38
C LEU A 298 -14.72 7.21 -13.77
N HIS A 299 -15.05 8.23 -14.55
CA HIS A 299 -15.57 8.15 -15.91
C HIS A 299 -14.45 7.83 -16.91
#